data_94304fff886cae40bdf62876920e3a61
#
_entry.id   94304fff886cae40bdf62876920e3a61
#
_cell.length_a   1.000
_cell.length_b   1.000
_cell.length_c   1.000
_cell.angle_alpha   90.00
_cell.angle_beta   90.00
_cell.angle_gamma   90.00
#
_symmetry.space_group_name_H-M   'P 1'
#
loop_
_entity.id
_entity.type
_entity.pdbx_description
1 polymer ?
#
loop_
_entity_poly.entity_id
_entity_poly.type
_entity_poly.pdbx_seq_one_letter_code
_entity_poly.pdbx_strand_id
1 'polypeptide(L)'
;KMHQQAGDEAAMTDTMRIFKWGVEGGKPATGQAGVQPEWFYKGDGSIVVRPGQPFPLPPFAEDAGEEPEIGGLYVIGHDGKPYRLGFAVGNEFSDHVMERKNYLYLAHSKLRSCSYGPELRVGELPQHLAGRSRILRNGQVLWENEFLSGEANMCHSLENLEYHHFKYSQF
;
A
#
# COMPACT_ATOMS: atom_id res chain seq x y z
N LYS A 1 5.25 -13.78 15.70
CA LYS A 1 6.39 -14.60 15.20
C LYS A 1 7.46 -13.78 14.49
N MET A 2 7.15 -12.66 13.84
CA MET A 2 8.14 -11.76 13.20
C MET A 2 9.08 -11.08 14.21
N HIS A 3 8.59 -10.68 15.39
CA HIS A 3 9.41 -9.97 16.39
C HIS A 3 10.53 -10.82 17.04
N GLN A 4 10.44 -12.13 17.01
CA GLN A 4 11.46 -13.00 17.63
C GLN A 4 12.65 -13.35 16.73
N GLN A 5 12.56 -13.10 15.42
CA GLN A 5 13.64 -13.39 14.46
C GLN A 5 14.53 -12.18 14.12
N ALA A 6 14.26 -11.01 14.72
CA ALA A 6 14.98 -9.76 14.44
C ALA A 6 16.43 -9.70 14.99
N GLY A 7 16.95 -10.78 15.58
CA GLY A 7 18.26 -10.78 16.23
C GLY A 7 19.45 -11.10 15.32
N ASP A 8 19.24 -11.67 14.15
CA ASP A 8 20.31 -12.03 13.22
C ASP A 8 20.07 -11.36 11.85
N GLU A 9 20.75 -10.24 11.59
CA GLU A 9 20.60 -9.48 10.32
C GLU A 9 21.00 -10.32 9.09
N ALA A 10 21.87 -11.29 9.25
CA ALA A 10 22.29 -12.15 8.16
C ALA A 10 21.20 -13.15 7.72
N ALA A 11 20.25 -13.44 8.61
CA ALA A 11 19.13 -14.34 8.34
C ALA A 11 17.85 -13.64 7.87
N MET A 12 17.84 -12.28 7.79
CA MET A 12 16.66 -11.52 7.35
C MET A 12 16.46 -11.62 5.85
N THR A 13 15.22 -11.87 5.45
CA THR A 13 14.79 -11.64 4.05
C THR A 13 14.79 -10.14 3.74
N ASP A 14 14.80 -9.77 2.46
CA ASP A 14 14.74 -8.36 2.05
C ASP A 14 13.46 -7.68 2.55
N THR A 15 12.32 -8.36 2.49
CA THR A 15 11.05 -7.87 3.07
C THR A 15 11.15 -7.59 4.57
N MET A 16 11.78 -8.49 5.34
CA MET A 16 11.98 -8.28 6.77
C MET A 16 12.91 -7.09 7.06
N ARG A 17 13.92 -6.90 6.22
CA ARG A 17 14.88 -5.79 6.35
C ARG A 17 14.21 -4.45 6.06
N ILE A 18 13.40 -4.36 4.99
CA ILE A 18 12.62 -3.17 4.65
C ILE A 18 11.64 -2.83 5.78
N PHE A 19 10.94 -3.82 6.31
CA PHE A 19 10.04 -3.63 7.46
C PHE A 19 10.78 -3.09 8.68
N LYS A 20 11.95 -3.67 9.02
CA LYS A 20 12.79 -3.20 10.13
C LYS A 20 13.19 -1.73 9.94
N TRP A 21 13.68 -1.36 8.76
CA TRP A 21 14.03 0.02 8.45
C TRP A 21 12.86 0.98 8.59
N GLY A 22 11.66 0.58 8.16
CA GLY A 22 10.44 1.36 8.34
C GLY A 22 10.13 1.60 9.82
N VAL A 23 10.22 0.55 10.65
CA VAL A 23 10.00 0.66 12.10
C VAL A 23 11.02 1.59 12.77
N GLU A 24 12.29 1.52 12.38
CA GLU A 24 13.39 2.28 12.98
C GLU A 24 13.49 3.73 12.49
N GLY A 25 13.13 3.99 11.23
CA GLY A 25 13.39 5.30 10.61
C GLY A 25 12.24 5.87 9.75
N GLY A 26 11.07 5.23 9.74
CA GLY A 26 9.94 5.68 8.92
C GLY A 26 9.16 6.87 9.50
N LYS A 27 9.38 7.22 10.77
CA LYS A 27 8.77 8.39 11.45
C LYS A 27 9.83 9.36 11.94
N PRO A 28 10.46 10.12 11.03
CA PRO A 28 11.49 11.09 11.39
C PRO A 28 10.87 12.27 12.14
N ALA A 29 11.73 13.15 12.69
CA ALA A 29 11.28 14.44 13.19
C ALA A 29 10.67 15.26 12.04
N THR A 30 9.70 16.11 12.38
CA THR A 30 9.01 16.99 11.41
C THR A 30 10.01 17.76 10.55
N GLY A 31 9.79 17.77 9.24
CA GLY A 31 10.65 18.43 8.27
C GLY A 31 11.93 17.67 7.92
N GLN A 32 12.10 16.44 8.40
CA GLN A 32 13.22 15.58 8.05
C GLN A 32 12.76 14.40 7.18
N ALA A 33 13.60 14.00 6.22
CA ALA A 33 13.39 12.78 5.47
C ALA A 33 13.79 11.57 6.31
N GLY A 34 12.88 10.61 6.44
CA GLY A 34 13.14 9.33 7.05
C GLY A 34 13.60 8.27 6.03
N VAL A 35 13.57 7.03 6.45
CA VAL A 35 13.84 5.88 5.60
C VAL A 35 12.85 5.86 4.43
N GLN A 36 13.36 5.55 3.24
CA GLN A 36 12.54 5.41 2.05
C GLN A 36 11.59 4.21 2.21
N PRO A 37 10.27 4.40 1.97
CA PRO A 37 9.32 3.31 1.92
C PRO A 37 9.52 2.48 0.64
N GLU A 38 8.90 1.31 0.61
CA GLU A 38 8.68 0.61 -0.65
C GLU A 38 7.89 1.50 -1.60
N TRP A 39 8.31 1.55 -2.85
CA TRP A 39 7.67 2.36 -3.87
C TRP A 39 7.81 1.71 -5.24
N PHE A 40 6.74 1.73 -6.02
CA PHE A 40 6.73 1.39 -7.43
C PHE A 40 5.60 2.12 -8.15
N TYR A 41 5.73 2.29 -9.46
CA TYR A 41 4.68 2.87 -10.28
C TYR A 41 3.74 1.77 -10.75
N LYS A 42 2.51 1.76 -10.24
CA LYS A 42 1.53 0.72 -10.57
C LYS A 42 0.93 0.88 -11.97
N GLY A 43 0.79 2.10 -12.46
CA GLY A 43 0.18 2.42 -13.73
C GLY A 43 -0.62 3.73 -13.69
N ASP A 44 -1.27 4.06 -14.77
CA ASP A 44 -2.14 5.22 -14.89
C ASP A 44 -3.60 4.91 -14.51
N GLY A 45 -4.50 5.90 -14.66
CA GLY A 45 -5.91 5.75 -14.28
C GLY A 45 -6.67 4.66 -15.04
N SER A 46 -6.12 4.12 -16.12
CA SER A 46 -6.76 3.04 -16.91
C SER A 46 -6.83 1.70 -16.16
N ILE A 47 -5.96 1.52 -15.15
CA ILE A 47 -5.94 0.31 -14.32
C ILE A 47 -6.97 0.35 -13.17
N VAL A 48 -7.59 1.50 -12.94
CA VAL A 48 -8.55 1.66 -11.83
C VAL A 48 -9.90 1.07 -12.19
N VAL A 49 -10.32 0.07 -11.45
CA VAL A 49 -11.63 -0.58 -11.57
C VAL A 49 -12.56 -0.03 -10.50
N ARG A 50 -13.79 0.32 -10.89
CA ARG A 50 -14.77 0.83 -9.93
C ARG A 50 -15.16 -0.24 -8.92
N PRO A 51 -15.39 0.12 -7.65
CA PRO A 51 -15.92 -0.81 -6.65
C PRO A 51 -17.18 -1.53 -7.16
N GLY A 52 -17.27 -2.82 -6.89
CA GLY A 52 -18.37 -3.66 -7.35
C GLY A 52 -18.23 -4.20 -8.78
N GLN A 53 -17.18 -3.85 -9.51
CA GLN A 53 -16.87 -4.44 -10.81
C GLN A 53 -15.80 -5.52 -10.69
N PRO A 54 -15.82 -6.55 -11.54
CA PRO A 54 -14.81 -7.60 -11.52
C PRO A 54 -13.44 -7.06 -11.96
N PHE A 55 -12.38 -7.49 -11.28
CA PHE A 55 -11.02 -7.27 -11.76
C PHE A 55 -10.71 -8.15 -12.97
N PRO A 56 -10.08 -7.59 -14.03
CA PRO A 56 -9.53 -8.41 -15.09
C PRO A 56 -8.32 -9.21 -14.56
N LEU A 57 -8.40 -10.53 -14.70
CA LEU A 57 -7.28 -11.41 -14.36
C LEU A 57 -6.41 -11.63 -15.61
N PRO A 58 -5.13 -11.22 -15.62
CA PRO A 58 -4.25 -11.50 -16.76
C PRO A 58 -4.07 -13.00 -16.97
N PRO A 59 -3.99 -13.47 -18.23
CA PRO A 59 -3.85 -14.91 -18.51
C PRO A 59 -2.60 -15.57 -17.94
N PHE A 60 -1.56 -14.77 -17.64
CA PHE A 60 -0.30 -15.23 -17.06
C PHE A 60 -0.27 -15.15 -15.54
N ALA A 61 -1.34 -14.66 -14.89
CA ALA A 61 -1.37 -14.57 -13.44
C ALA A 61 -1.42 -15.97 -12.80
N GLU A 62 -0.62 -16.14 -11.75
CA GLU A 62 -0.58 -17.37 -10.95
C GLU A 62 -1.46 -17.27 -9.71
N ASP A 63 -1.82 -16.04 -9.33
CA ASP A 63 -2.68 -15.75 -8.19
C ASP A 63 -3.55 -14.50 -8.44
N ALA A 64 -4.55 -14.35 -7.60
CA ALA A 64 -5.50 -13.24 -7.60
C ALA A 64 -5.78 -12.83 -6.14
N GLY A 65 -4.80 -12.16 -5.53
CA GLY A 65 -4.83 -11.75 -4.14
C GLY A 65 -5.35 -10.33 -3.95
N GLU A 66 -6.07 -10.11 -2.87
CA GLU A 66 -6.46 -8.80 -2.40
C GLU A 66 -5.42 -8.22 -1.44
N GLU A 67 -5.24 -6.92 -1.48
CA GLU A 67 -4.47 -6.17 -0.50
C GLU A 67 -5.27 -4.95 -0.07
N PRO A 68 -5.95 -5.01 1.10
CA PRO A 68 -6.71 -3.87 1.61
C PRO A 68 -5.77 -2.77 2.07
N GLU A 69 -5.99 -1.56 1.56
CA GLU A 69 -5.13 -0.41 1.77
C GLU A 69 -5.91 0.87 2.05
N ILE A 70 -5.21 1.90 2.49
CA ILE A 70 -5.71 3.27 2.52
C ILE A 70 -4.96 4.07 1.46
N GLY A 71 -5.66 4.44 0.40
CA GLY A 71 -5.11 5.25 -0.69
C GLY A 71 -5.28 6.74 -0.43
N GLY A 72 -4.21 7.52 -0.55
CA GLY A 72 -4.26 8.98 -0.59
C GLY A 72 -4.55 9.48 -2.01
N LEU A 73 -5.43 10.47 -2.15
CA LEU A 73 -5.76 11.10 -3.41
C LEU A 73 -5.24 12.53 -3.44
N TYR A 74 -4.57 12.89 -4.53
CA TYR A 74 -3.90 14.18 -4.72
C TYR A 74 -4.27 14.82 -6.04
N VAL A 75 -4.20 16.14 -6.08
CA VAL A 75 -4.25 16.95 -7.31
C VAL A 75 -2.95 17.72 -7.42
N ILE A 76 -2.35 17.71 -8.59
CA ILE A 76 -1.20 18.58 -8.88
C ILE A 76 -1.74 19.95 -9.28
N GLY A 77 -1.38 20.95 -8.49
CA GLY A 77 -1.79 22.34 -8.74
C GLY A 77 -1.06 22.98 -9.91
N HIS A 78 -1.52 24.17 -10.32
CA HIS A 78 -0.86 24.94 -11.39
C HIS A 78 0.59 25.34 -11.07
N ASP A 79 0.95 25.33 -9.79
CA ASP A 79 2.31 25.58 -9.30
C ASP A 79 3.19 24.31 -9.27
N GLY A 80 2.69 23.20 -9.78
CA GLY A 80 3.36 21.90 -9.81
C GLY A 80 3.41 21.18 -8.47
N LYS A 81 2.72 21.68 -7.43
CA LYS A 81 2.71 21.04 -6.11
C LYS A 81 1.56 20.06 -5.94
N PRO A 82 1.78 18.98 -5.19
CA PRO A 82 0.70 18.07 -4.81
C PRO A 82 -0.16 18.67 -3.70
N TYR A 83 -1.47 18.57 -3.88
CA TYR A 83 -2.49 18.95 -2.90
C TYR A 83 -3.30 17.72 -2.54
N ARG A 84 -3.22 17.28 -1.30
CA ARG A 84 -3.97 16.14 -0.81
C ARG A 84 -5.45 16.48 -0.70
N LEU A 85 -6.30 15.70 -1.36
CA LEU A 85 -7.76 15.82 -1.28
C LEU A 85 -8.31 15.03 -0.08
N GLY A 86 -7.78 13.85 0.16
CA GLY A 86 -8.27 12.97 1.19
C GLY A 86 -7.87 11.52 0.95
N PHE A 87 -8.62 10.59 1.55
CA PHE A 87 -8.30 9.18 1.58
C PHE A 87 -9.50 8.32 1.22
N ALA A 88 -9.23 7.19 0.59
CA ALA A 88 -10.23 6.17 0.29
C ALA A 88 -9.70 4.79 0.68
N VAL A 89 -10.61 3.85 0.93
CA VAL A 89 -10.24 2.44 1.03
C VAL A 89 -9.82 1.96 -0.36
N GLY A 90 -8.70 1.27 -0.43
CA GLY A 90 -8.15 0.69 -1.64
C GLY A 90 -8.12 -0.83 -1.59
N ASN A 91 -8.01 -1.43 -2.76
CA ASN A 91 -7.65 -2.82 -2.94
C ASN A 91 -6.58 -2.88 -4.04
N GLU A 92 -5.35 -3.17 -3.66
CA GLU A 92 -4.28 -3.43 -4.59
C GLU A 92 -4.32 -4.90 -5.01
N PHE A 93 -4.77 -5.15 -6.23
CA PHE A 93 -4.83 -6.51 -6.77
C PHE A 93 -3.43 -7.01 -7.12
N SER A 94 -3.03 -8.17 -6.57
CA SER A 94 -1.66 -8.66 -6.58
C SER A 94 -1.57 -10.14 -6.92
N ASP A 95 -0.37 -10.56 -7.36
CA ASP A 95 0.01 -11.95 -7.57
C ASP A 95 1.04 -12.37 -6.51
N HIS A 96 0.56 -12.88 -5.39
CA HIS A 96 1.41 -13.26 -4.27
C HIS A 96 2.26 -14.51 -4.55
N VAL A 97 1.88 -15.33 -5.53
CA VAL A 97 2.68 -16.49 -5.95
C VAL A 97 3.91 -16.02 -6.71
N MET A 98 3.75 -15.07 -7.64
CA MET A 98 4.86 -14.45 -8.35
C MET A 98 5.81 -13.70 -7.40
N GLU A 99 5.25 -12.90 -6.49
CA GLU A 99 6.01 -12.13 -5.52
C GLU A 99 6.96 -12.98 -4.67
N ARG A 100 6.50 -14.16 -4.23
CA ARG A 100 7.29 -15.06 -3.39
C ARG A 100 8.46 -15.71 -4.09
N LYS A 101 8.48 -15.74 -5.41
CA LYS A 101 9.56 -16.38 -6.17
C LYS A 101 10.87 -15.63 -6.06
N ASN A 102 10.80 -14.32 -6.13
CA ASN A 102 11.96 -13.45 -6.08
C ASN A 102 11.54 -12.02 -5.73
N TYR A 103 12.25 -11.37 -4.82
CA TYR A 103 11.97 -9.98 -4.43
C TYR A 103 11.95 -9.02 -5.63
N LEU A 104 12.77 -9.26 -6.66
CA LEU A 104 12.77 -8.45 -7.89
C LEU A 104 11.45 -8.51 -8.67
N TYR A 105 10.59 -9.49 -8.37
CA TYR A 105 9.26 -9.61 -8.99
C TYR A 105 8.17 -8.86 -8.23
N LEU A 106 8.50 -8.23 -7.11
CA LEU A 106 7.54 -7.48 -6.30
C LEU A 106 6.74 -6.50 -7.16
N ALA A 107 7.41 -5.53 -7.79
CA ALA A 107 6.74 -4.53 -8.62
C ALA A 107 5.91 -5.18 -9.75
N HIS A 108 6.46 -6.20 -10.42
CA HIS A 108 5.75 -6.89 -11.51
C HIS A 108 4.51 -7.63 -11.00
N SER A 109 4.56 -8.24 -9.81
CA SER A 109 3.41 -8.90 -9.17
C SER A 109 2.28 -7.91 -8.85
N LYS A 110 2.63 -6.64 -8.61
CA LYS A 110 1.70 -5.54 -8.31
C LYS A 110 1.17 -4.81 -9.56
N LEU A 111 1.69 -5.08 -10.76
CA LEU A 111 1.23 -4.47 -12.02
C LEU A 111 -0.08 -5.11 -12.48
N ARG A 112 -1.12 -4.94 -11.68
CA ARG A 112 -2.48 -5.40 -11.88
C ARG A 112 -3.43 -4.21 -11.71
N SER A 113 -4.70 -4.43 -11.93
CA SER A 113 -5.72 -3.45 -11.60
C SER A 113 -5.76 -3.15 -10.11
N CYS A 114 -6.33 -2.01 -9.76
CA CYS A 114 -6.64 -1.65 -8.38
C CYS A 114 -8.03 -1.04 -8.30
N SER A 115 -8.57 -0.90 -7.09
CA SER A 115 -9.85 -0.24 -6.86
C SER A 115 -9.77 0.67 -5.66
N TYR A 116 -10.43 1.82 -5.72
CA TYR A 116 -10.55 2.78 -4.63
C TYR A 116 -11.99 3.22 -4.43
N GLY A 117 -12.37 3.43 -3.20
CA GLY A 117 -13.70 3.91 -2.87
C GLY A 117 -14.62 2.83 -2.30
N PRO A 118 -15.95 3.05 -2.41
CA PRO A 118 -16.64 4.08 -3.21
C PRO A 118 -16.63 5.48 -2.58
N GLU A 119 -16.17 5.64 -1.35
CA GLU A 119 -16.19 6.91 -0.62
C GLU A 119 -14.80 7.53 -0.54
N LEU A 120 -14.75 8.86 -0.64
CA LEU A 120 -13.58 9.67 -0.37
C LEU A 120 -13.81 10.42 0.96
N ARG A 121 -12.96 10.15 1.94
CA ARG A 121 -12.88 10.97 3.15
C ARG A 121 -11.99 12.18 2.87
N VAL A 122 -12.58 13.35 2.81
CA VAL A 122 -11.85 14.62 2.65
C VAL A 122 -11.22 15.03 3.99
N GLY A 123 -10.00 15.53 3.92
CA GLY A 123 -9.24 16.04 5.08
C GLY A 123 -8.19 15.06 5.60
N GLU A 124 -7.90 15.14 6.90
CA GLU A 124 -6.80 14.41 7.50
C GLU A 124 -7.07 12.91 7.69
N LEU A 125 -6.01 12.12 7.61
CA LEU A 125 -6.06 10.70 7.94
C LEU A 125 -6.26 10.54 9.45
N PRO A 126 -7.26 9.76 9.90
CA PRO A 126 -7.37 9.42 11.32
C PRO A 126 -6.11 8.70 11.81
N GLN A 127 -5.65 9.07 13.01
CA GLN A 127 -4.46 8.45 13.61
C GLN A 127 -4.61 6.94 13.81
N HIS A 128 -5.82 6.48 14.12
CA HIS A 128 -6.15 5.07 14.28
C HIS A 128 -7.32 4.70 13.40
N LEU A 129 -7.13 3.69 12.56
CA LEU A 129 -8.15 3.09 11.72
C LEU A 129 -8.19 1.59 11.98
N ALA A 130 -9.37 1.05 12.15
CA ALA A 130 -9.61 -0.38 12.18
C ALA A 130 -10.55 -0.75 11.02
N GLY A 131 -10.19 -1.77 10.29
CA GLY A 131 -10.95 -2.26 9.15
C GLY A 131 -11.07 -3.79 9.18
N ARG A 132 -11.88 -4.30 8.27
CA ARG A 132 -12.09 -5.73 8.11
C ARG A 132 -12.08 -6.08 6.63
N SER A 133 -11.28 -7.09 6.27
CA SER A 133 -11.27 -7.68 4.94
C SER A 133 -12.00 -9.01 4.96
N ARG A 134 -12.77 -9.29 3.90
CA ARG A 134 -13.53 -10.54 3.76
C ARG A 134 -13.47 -11.05 2.34
N ILE A 135 -13.34 -12.37 2.21
CA ILE A 135 -13.54 -13.09 0.95
C ILE A 135 -14.88 -13.82 1.01
N LEU A 136 -15.76 -13.49 0.09
CA LEU A 136 -17.06 -14.13 -0.05
C LEU A 136 -17.07 -15.05 -1.27
N ARG A 137 -17.63 -16.24 -1.11
CA ARG A 137 -17.88 -17.17 -2.20
C ARG A 137 -19.30 -17.73 -2.09
N ASN A 138 -20.09 -17.55 -3.13
CA ASN A 138 -21.50 -17.96 -3.14
C ASN A 138 -22.31 -17.39 -1.94
N GLY A 139 -22.04 -16.15 -1.57
CA GLY A 139 -22.69 -15.47 -0.45
C GLY A 139 -22.22 -15.88 0.95
N GLN A 140 -21.28 -16.80 1.06
CA GLN A 140 -20.72 -17.23 2.34
C GLN A 140 -19.34 -16.63 2.57
N VAL A 141 -19.01 -16.29 3.82
CA VAL A 141 -17.68 -15.84 4.21
C VAL A 141 -16.72 -17.03 4.15
N LEU A 142 -15.78 -16.98 3.21
CA LEU A 142 -14.72 -17.97 3.08
C LEU A 142 -13.56 -17.64 4.02
N TRP A 143 -13.26 -16.36 4.15
CA TRP A 143 -12.19 -15.83 4.98
C TRP A 143 -12.55 -14.42 5.45
N GLU A 144 -12.15 -14.09 6.66
CA GLU A 144 -12.30 -12.76 7.24
C GLU A 144 -11.17 -12.49 8.22
N ASN A 145 -10.65 -11.27 8.21
CA ASN A 145 -9.67 -10.80 9.20
C ASN A 145 -9.79 -9.29 9.42
N GLU A 146 -9.33 -8.83 10.57
CA GLU A 146 -9.22 -7.43 10.89
C GLU A 146 -7.84 -6.89 10.53
N PHE A 147 -7.78 -5.62 10.15
CA PHE A 147 -6.53 -4.90 9.95
C PHE A 147 -6.56 -3.53 10.65
N LEU A 148 -5.38 -3.04 10.94
CA LEU A 148 -5.18 -1.72 11.52
C LEU A 148 -4.38 -0.85 10.56
N SER A 149 -4.76 0.43 10.44
CA SER A 149 -4.09 1.45 9.66
C SER A 149 -4.12 2.80 10.39
N GLY A 150 -3.72 3.85 9.69
CA GLY A 150 -3.49 5.17 10.28
C GLY A 150 -2.12 5.26 10.93
N GLU A 151 -1.61 6.47 11.12
CA GLU A 151 -0.22 6.68 11.55
C GLU A 151 0.13 6.03 12.89
N ALA A 152 -0.84 5.83 13.79
CA ALA A 152 -0.63 5.12 15.05
C ALA A 152 -0.24 3.64 14.84
N ASN A 153 -0.60 3.06 13.69
CA ASN A 153 -0.39 1.64 13.37
C ASN A 153 0.59 1.42 12.20
N MET A 154 1.00 2.48 11.52
CA MET A 154 1.92 2.42 10.37
C MET A 154 3.37 2.56 10.83
N CYS A 155 4.30 1.98 10.08
CA CYS A 155 5.75 2.15 10.30
C CYS A 155 6.26 3.51 9.82
N HIS A 156 5.63 4.08 8.80
CA HIS A 156 5.97 5.39 8.24
C HIS A 156 4.96 6.45 8.68
N SER A 157 5.42 7.70 8.82
CA SER A 157 4.51 8.85 8.89
C SER A 157 4.01 9.18 7.49
N LEU A 158 2.82 9.79 7.41
CA LEU A 158 2.27 10.24 6.15
C LEU A 158 3.18 11.28 5.47
N GLU A 159 3.75 12.20 6.25
CA GLU A 159 4.73 13.19 5.77
C GLU A 159 5.94 12.52 5.09
N ASN A 160 6.47 11.44 5.68
CA ASN A 160 7.60 10.72 5.10
C ASN A 160 7.20 9.99 3.80
N LEU A 161 6.01 9.40 3.75
CA LEU A 161 5.48 8.77 2.53
C LEU A 161 5.31 9.80 1.41
N GLU A 162 4.68 10.95 1.71
CA GLU A 162 4.48 12.05 0.76
C GLU A 162 5.81 12.63 0.28
N TYR A 163 6.77 12.84 1.19
CA TYR A 163 8.11 13.30 0.81
C TYR A 163 8.75 12.38 -0.23
N HIS A 164 8.78 11.08 0.03
CA HIS A 164 9.42 10.14 -0.87
C HIS A 164 8.67 9.95 -2.18
N HIS A 165 7.34 10.06 -2.18
CA HIS A 165 6.52 9.97 -3.38
C HIS A 165 6.72 11.19 -4.29
N PHE A 166 6.72 12.39 -3.72
CA PHE A 166 6.74 13.65 -4.48
C PHE A 166 8.11 14.34 -4.56
N LYS A 167 9.20 13.71 -4.07
CA LYS A 167 10.54 14.31 -4.11
C LYS A 167 11.08 14.55 -5.53
N TYR A 168 10.53 13.87 -6.51
CA TYR A 168 10.80 14.09 -7.93
C TYR A 168 9.65 14.87 -8.54
N SER A 169 9.94 16.04 -9.10
CA SER A 169 8.96 16.98 -9.67
C SER A 169 8.27 16.51 -10.96
N GLN A 170 8.54 15.28 -11.39
CA GLN A 170 8.01 14.71 -12.64
C GLN A 170 6.80 13.78 -12.42
N PHE A 171 6.36 13.61 -11.20
CA PHE A 171 5.23 12.76 -10.85
C PHE A 171 4.13 13.57 -10.19
#